data_d7deb060aa6e78dbd573c7cd20383482
#
_entry.id   d7deb060aa6e78dbd573c7cd20383482
#
_cell.length_a   1.000
_cell.length_b   1.000
_cell.length_c   1.000
_cell.angle_alpha   90.00
_cell.angle_beta   90.00
_cell.angle_gamma   90.00
#
_symmetry.space_group_name_H-M   'P 1'
#
loop_
_entity.id
_entity.type
_entity.pdbx_description
1 polymer ?
#
loop_
_entity_poly.entity_id
_entity_poly.type
_entity_poly.pdbx_seq_one_letter_code
_entity_poly.pdbx_strand_id
1 'polypeptide(L)'
;MGRDRWYKDMVFYQIWPRSFKDGDGDGMGDLQGVYEKLNYIKSLGVDGIWFSPLYPSPGADCGYDISDYRDIAAEFGGMEWFKKVLEGAHARGMKVIMDLVVNHTSDEHEWFQKSRRRIAPYTDYYIWRKEKPDGNLPNNWDSVFEGKAWQWDELRQEYYLHLFAVKQPDLNMDNPLVRQEVKEILRFWLELGVDGFREDVITFISKKDGLPDDRLMPAARGIRHYNHGPHVHEYLEEFKRDVLDHYDCVTLAE
;
A
#
# COMPACT_ATOMS: atom_id res chain seq x y z
N MET A 1 12.70 28.31 -10.37
CA MET A 1 12.34 28.64 -8.98
C MET A 1 12.22 27.32 -8.25
N GLY A 2 12.98 27.10 -7.18
CA GLY A 2 12.90 25.85 -6.41
C GLY A 2 11.49 25.71 -5.82
N ARG A 3 10.87 24.54 -5.99
CA ARG A 3 9.64 24.23 -5.28
C ARG A 3 9.88 24.48 -3.80
N ASP A 4 9.01 25.25 -3.17
CA ASP A 4 9.04 25.45 -1.72
C ASP A 4 8.86 24.07 -1.08
N ARG A 5 9.88 23.60 -0.39
CA ARG A 5 9.84 22.27 0.23
C ARG A 5 9.12 22.37 1.57
N TRP A 6 7.83 22.68 1.51
CA TRP A 6 6.95 22.90 2.64
C TRP A 6 6.99 21.77 3.68
N TYR A 7 7.25 20.54 3.25
CA TYR A 7 7.27 19.36 4.10
C TYR A 7 8.47 19.24 5.04
N LYS A 8 9.54 20.03 4.84
CA LYS A 8 10.79 19.88 5.62
C LYS A 8 10.65 20.21 7.10
N ASP A 9 9.78 21.15 7.42
CA ASP A 9 9.59 21.63 8.79
C ASP A 9 8.24 21.18 9.37
N MET A 10 7.54 20.24 8.71
CA MET A 10 6.23 19.77 9.11
C MET A 10 6.28 18.64 10.13
N VAL A 11 5.32 18.66 11.02
CA VAL A 11 5.02 17.59 11.96
C VAL A 11 3.71 16.93 11.54
N PHE A 12 3.74 15.63 11.25
CA PHE A 12 2.56 14.85 10.93
C PHE A 12 2.07 14.08 12.16
N TYR A 13 0.75 14.06 12.33
CA TYR A 13 0.05 13.26 13.35
C TYR A 13 -0.58 12.05 12.67
N GLN A 14 -0.16 10.84 13.06
CA GLN A 14 -0.75 9.61 12.54
C GLN A 14 -2.11 9.35 13.17
N ILE A 15 -3.09 8.99 12.36
CA ILE A 15 -4.41 8.55 12.79
C ILE A 15 -4.71 7.17 12.21
N TRP A 16 -4.99 6.21 13.09
CA TRP A 16 -5.72 5.02 12.74
C TRP A 16 -7.19 5.24 13.10
N PRO A 17 -8.08 5.49 12.12
CA PRO A 17 -9.45 5.93 12.39
C PRO A 17 -10.20 5.01 13.33
N ARG A 18 -10.08 3.70 13.13
CA ARG A 18 -10.75 2.65 13.91
C ARG A 18 -10.62 2.82 15.43
N SER A 19 -9.52 3.36 15.93
CA SER A 19 -9.25 3.55 17.36
C SER A 19 -9.25 5.00 17.82
N PHE A 20 -9.49 5.96 16.91
CA PHE A 20 -9.32 7.38 17.24
C PHE A 20 -10.53 7.99 17.91
N LYS A 21 -11.69 7.99 17.24
CA LYS A 21 -12.96 8.49 17.79
C LYS A 21 -14.12 7.93 16.97
N ASP A 22 -15.06 7.33 17.69
CA ASP A 22 -16.39 6.97 17.20
C ASP A 22 -17.23 8.27 17.02
N GLY A 23 -17.67 8.52 15.81
CA GLY A 23 -18.46 9.69 15.44
C GLY A 23 -19.94 9.36 15.24
N ASP A 24 -20.28 8.16 14.80
CA ASP A 24 -21.64 7.73 14.53
C ASP A 24 -22.29 6.89 15.65
N GLY A 25 -21.51 6.44 16.63
CA GLY A 25 -21.99 5.75 17.82
C GLY A 25 -22.10 4.24 17.68
N ASP A 26 -21.40 3.63 16.71
CA ASP A 26 -21.41 2.19 16.48
C ASP A 26 -20.37 1.41 17.34
N GLY A 27 -19.50 2.14 18.05
CA GLY A 27 -18.43 1.58 18.88
C GLY A 27 -17.07 1.50 18.19
N MET A 28 -16.98 1.92 16.93
CA MET A 28 -15.74 1.98 16.15
C MET A 28 -15.40 3.42 15.77
N GLY A 29 -14.11 3.75 15.73
CA GLY A 29 -13.70 5.08 15.26
C GLY A 29 -13.83 5.20 13.74
N ASP A 30 -14.17 6.41 13.28
CA ASP A 30 -14.49 6.72 11.91
C ASP A 30 -14.01 8.13 11.48
N LEU A 31 -14.23 8.48 10.22
CA LEU A 31 -13.86 9.78 9.66
C LEU A 31 -14.77 10.92 10.15
N GLN A 32 -16.00 10.64 10.58
CA GLN A 32 -16.84 11.63 11.25
C GLN A 32 -16.20 12.03 12.58
N GLY A 33 -15.76 11.06 13.37
CA GLY A 33 -15.04 11.32 14.62
C GLY A 33 -13.75 12.09 14.41
N VAL A 34 -13.00 11.79 13.33
CA VAL A 34 -11.81 12.57 12.95
C VAL A 34 -12.21 14.01 12.62
N TYR A 35 -13.25 14.22 11.81
CA TYR A 35 -13.72 15.54 11.42
C TYR A 35 -14.08 16.40 12.64
N GLU A 36 -14.79 15.84 13.61
CA GLU A 36 -15.16 16.51 14.86
C GLU A 36 -13.93 16.91 15.70
N LYS A 37 -12.81 16.20 15.53
CA LYS A 37 -11.55 16.43 16.26
C LYS A 37 -10.51 17.26 15.51
N LEU A 38 -10.78 17.76 14.31
CA LEU A 38 -9.81 18.56 13.54
C LEU A 38 -9.29 19.79 14.31
N ASN A 39 -10.13 20.46 15.09
CA ASN A 39 -9.68 21.59 15.93
C ASN A 39 -8.74 21.12 17.04
N TYR A 40 -9.02 19.99 17.67
CA TYR A 40 -8.13 19.38 18.66
C TYR A 40 -6.79 19.01 18.02
N ILE A 41 -6.80 18.32 16.89
CA ILE A 41 -5.57 17.93 16.17
C ILE A 41 -4.75 19.17 15.85
N LYS A 42 -5.36 20.21 15.30
CA LYS A 42 -4.66 21.49 15.02
C LYS A 42 -4.09 22.13 16.29
N SER A 43 -4.79 22.05 17.42
CA SER A 43 -4.31 22.63 18.71
C SER A 43 -3.06 21.94 19.26
N LEU A 44 -2.72 20.72 18.78
CA LEU A 44 -1.48 20.04 19.12
C LEU A 44 -0.24 20.67 18.45
N GLY A 45 -0.45 21.62 17.52
CA GLY A 45 0.63 22.27 16.79
C GLY A 45 1.15 21.48 15.60
N VAL A 46 0.42 20.44 15.16
CA VAL A 46 0.80 19.65 13.98
C VAL A 46 0.39 20.33 12.68
N ASP A 47 1.12 20.03 11.62
CA ASP A 47 0.97 20.64 10.31
C ASP A 47 0.23 19.75 9.32
N GLY A 48 0.14 18.45 9.63
CA GLY A 48 -0.55 17.50 8.77
C GLY A 48 -1.01 16.24 9.49
N ILE A 49 -1.86 15.51 8.80
CA ILE A 49 -2.40 14.22 9.23
C ILE A 49 -1.88 13.14 8.27
N TRP A 50 -1.39 12.03 8.81
CA TRP A 50 -1.18 10.80 8.10
C TRP A 50 -2.21 9.77 8.54
N PHE A 51 -2.98 9.24 7.60
CA PHE A 51 -3.90 8.16 7.85
C PHE A 51 -3.24 6.80 7.57
N SER A 52 -3.33 5.88 8.55
CA SER A 52 -3.21 4.44 8.27
C SER A 52 -4.26 4.03 7.24
N PRO A 53 -4.13 2.90 6.53
CA PRO A 53 -4.99 2.59 5.39
C PRO A 53 -6.48 2.77 5.68
N LEU A 54 -7.13 3.51 4.79
CA LEU A 54 -8.58 3.81 4.83
C LEU A 54 -9.36 3.03 3.78
N TYR A 55 -8.67 2.31 2.92
CA TYR A 55 -9.23 1.60 1.78
C TYR A 55 -10.13 0.44 2.20
N PRO A 56 -11.07 0.00 1.33
CA PRO A 56 -11.74 -1.27 1.51
C PRO A 56 -10.76 -2.41 1.71
N SER A 57 -10.96 -3.18 2.78
CA SER A 57 -10.08 -4.27 3.18
C SER A 57 -10.87 -5.37 3.89
N PRO A 58 -10.62 -6.65 3.61
CA PRO A 58 -11.17 -7.76 4.40
C PRO A 58 -10.64 -7.85 5.83
N GLY A 59 -9.57 -7.12 6.16
CA GLY A 59 -9.04 -7.00 7.51
C GLY A 59 -8.07 -8.10 7.94
N ALA A 60 -7.47 -8.80 7.01
CA ALA A 60 -6.46 -9.83 7.32
C ALA A 60 -5.20 -9.23 7.94
N ASP A 61 -4.91 -7.95 7.67
CA ASP A 61 -3.79 -7.20 8.20
C ASP A 61 -4.19 -5.75 8.54
N CYS A 62 -5.24 -5.59 9.31
CA CYS A 62 -5.66 -4.30 9.89
C CYS A 62 -5.81 -3.15 8.86
N GLY A 63 -6.15 -3.47 7.61
CA GLY A 63 -6.34 -2.50 6.52
C GLY A 63 -5.23 -2.52 5.46
N TYR A 64 -4.10 -3.18 5.72
CA TYR A 64 -3.01 -3.29 4.74
C TYR A 64 -3.26 -4.34 3.65
N ASP A 65 -4.28 -5.18 3.78
CA ASP A 65 -4.79 -6.07 2.73
C ASP A 65 -5.87 -5.38 1.90
N ILE A 66 -5.45 -4.50 1.00
CA ILE A 66 -6.35 -3.62 0.24
C ILE A 66 -7.08 -4.38 -0.86
N SER A 67 -8.41 -4.25 -0.90
CA SER A 67 -9.27 -4.83 -1.95
C SER A 67 -9.73 -3.84 -3.02
N ASP A 68 -9.67 -2.53 -2.75
CA ASP A 68 -9.93 -1.45 -3.71
C ASP A 68 -9.10 -0.21 -3.34
N TYR A 69 -8.26 0.27 -4.27
CA TYR A 69 -7.41 1.44 -4.05
C TYR A 69 -8.09 2.78 -4.31
N ARG A 70 -9.30 2.81 -4.87
CA ARG A 70 -9.95 4.04 -5.31
C ARG A 70 -11.22 4.35 -4.54
N ASP A 71 -11.40 3.72 -3.39
CA ASP A 71 -12.52 3.99 -2.48
C ASP A 71 -12.04 4.05 -1.03
N ILE A 72 -12.91 4.52 -0.16
CA ILE A 72 -12.72 4.53 1.30
C ILE A 72 -13.69 3.51 1.91
N ALA A 73 -13.20 2.71 2.84
CA ALA A 73 -14.00 1.69 3.50
C ALA A 73 -15.29 2.29 4.11
N ALA A 74 -16.41 1.61 3.86
CA ALA A 74 -17.71 2.06 4.34
C ALA A 74 -17.76 2.16 5.87
N GLU A 75 -17.03 1.31 6.58
CA GLU A 75 -16.91 1.33 8.03
C GLU A 75 -16.27 2.61 8.57
N PHE A 76 -15.51 3.34 7.75
CA PHE A 76 -14.96 4.65 8.11
C PHE A 76 -15.83 5.81 7.61
N GLY A 77 -16.98 5.55 7.01
CA GLY A 77 -17.89 6.57 6.50
C GLY A 77 -17.72 6.90 5.00
N GLY A 78 -16.88 6.13 4.30
CA GLY A 78 -16.72 6.20 2.85
C GLY A 78 -16.14 7.52 2.32
N MET A 79 -16.16 7.65 1.00
CA MET A 79 -15.59 8.80 0.28
C MET A 79 -16.21 10.14 0.66
N GLU A 80 -17.48 10.16 1.07
CA GLU A 80 -18.17 11.40 1.47
C GLU A 80 -17.52 12.01 2.72
N TRP A 81 -17.30 11.21 3.77
CA TRP A 81 -16.65 11.67 4.98
C TRP A 81 -15.17 11.98 4.76
N PHE A 82 -14.49 11.20 3.92
CA PHE A 82 -13.09 11.49 3.57
C PHE A 82 -12.94 12.89 2.96
N LYS A 83 -13.78 13.26 2.00
CA LYS A 83 -13.77 14.60 1.40
C LYS A 83 -14.01 15.70 2.43
N LYS A 84 -14.96 15.50 3.35
CA LYS A 84 -15.22 16.47 4.44
C LYS A 84 -14.00 16.65 5.35
N VAL A 85 -13.32 15.54 5.70
CA VAL A 85 -12.09 15.58 6.51
C VAL A 85 -10.98 16.29 5.77
N LEU A 86 -10.77 15.98 4.49
CA LEU A 86 -9.74 16.60 3.64
C LEU A 86 -9.94 18.12 3.54
N GLU A 87 -11.14 18.56 3.17
CA GLU A 87 -11.51 19.98 3.10
C GLU A 87 -11.40 20.67 4.46
N GLY A 88 -11.86 20.00 5.53
CA GLY A 88 -11.79 20.50 6.89
C GLY A 88 -10.36 20.65 7.42
N ALA A 89 -9.45 19.74 7.07
CA ALA A 89 -8.04 19.83 7.39
C ALA A 89 -7.37 20.98 6.63
N HIS A 90 -7.60 21.08 5.33
CA HIS A 90 -7.08 22.16 4.49
C HIS A 90 -7.55 23.55 4.94
N ALA A 91 -8.84 23.69 5.33
CA ALA A 91 -9.39 24.93 5.87
C ALA A 91 -8.68 25.40 7.17
N ARG A 92 -7.99 24.48 7.86
CA ARG A 92 -7.19 24.73 9.06
C ARG A 92 -5.69 24.82 8.79
N GLY A 93 -5.29 24.84 7.51
CA GLY A 93 -3.89 24.84 7.10
C GLY A 93 -3.14 23.56 7.49
N MET A 94 -3.83 22.43 7.56
CA MET A 94 -3.22 21.11 7.74
C MET A 94 -3.20 20.34 6.43
N LYS A 95 -2.11 19.63 6.18
CA LYS A 95 -1.95 18.72 5.05
C LYS A 95 -2.49 17.33 5.38
N VAL A 96 -2.86 16.56 4.36
CA VAL A 96 -3.33 15.18 4.52
C VAL A 96 -2.55 14.27 3.61
N ILE A 97 -1.90 13.25 4.19
CA ILE A 97 -1.23 12.19 3.44
C ILE A 97 -1.88 10.83 3.74
N MET A 98 -1.91 9.97 2.74
CA MET A 98 -2.45 8.62 2.83
C MET A 98 -1.35 7.57 2.82
N ASP A 99 -1.69 6.38 3.27
CA ASP A 99 -0.82 5.21 3.12
C ASP A 99 -0.87 4.69 1.67
N LEU A 100 0.28 4.45 1.05
CA LEU A 100 0.42 3.85 -0.27
C LEU A 100 0.97 2.43 -0.10
N VAL A 101 0.11 1.44 -0.16
CA VAL A 101 0.45 0.03 0.02
C VAL A 101 0.46 -0.65 -1.36
N VAL A 102 1.62 -0.72 -2.00
CA VAL A 102 1.74 -1.22 -3.39
C VAL A 102 2.71 -2.39 -3.55
N ASN A 103 3.23 -2.94 -2.45
CA ASN A 103 3.95 -4.19 -2.51
C ASN A 103 3.02 -5.39 -2.78
N HIS A 104 1.80 -5.35 -2.24
CA HIS A 104 0.82 -6.42 -2.26
C HIS A 104 -0.61 -5.87 -2.29
N THR A 105 -1.58 -6.73 -2.52
CA THR A 105 -3.02 -6.44 -2.36
C THR A 105 -3.67 -7.48 -1.46
N SER A 106 -4.95 -7.32 -1.13
CA SER A 106 -5.76 -8.45 -0.67
C SER A 106 -5.86 -9.53 -1.77
N ASP A 107 -5.99 -10.78 -1.36
CA ASP A 107 -6.37 -11.88 -2.25
C ASP A 107 -7.83 -11.73 -2.77
N GLU A 108 -8.63 -10.85 -2.15
CA GLU A 108 -9.98 -10.50 -2.60
C GLU A 108 -9.99 -9.35 -3.63
N HIS A 109 -8.85 -8.69 -3.87
CA HIS A 109 -8.73 -7.65 -4.89
C HIS A 109 -9.07 -8.20 -6.28
N GLU A 110 -9.81 -7.42 -7.07
CA GLU A 110 -10.25 -7.82 -8.41
C GLU A 110 -9.07 -8.27 -9.30
N TRP A 111 -7.92 -7.61 -9.19
CA TRP A 111 -6.72 -7.97 -9.96
C TRP A 111 -6.25 -9.39 -9.63
N PHE A 112 -6.21 -9.77 -8.34
CA PHE A 112 -5.82 -11.12 -7.95
C PHE A 112 -6.83 -12.16 -8.43
N GLN A 113 -8.12 -11.87 -8.28
CA GLN A 113 -9.19 -12.74 -8.71
C GLN A 113 -9.19 -12.99 -10.24
N LYS A 114 -8.77 -11.99 -11.02
CA LYS A 114 -8.56 -12.12 -12.48
C LYS A 114 -7.24 -12.82 -12.80
N SER A 115 -6.16 -12.50 -12.09
CA SER A 115 -4.83 -13.10 -12.27
C SER A 115 -4.85 -14.60 -12.05
N ARG A 116 -5.45 -15.07 -10.95
CA ARG A 116 -5.56 -16.52 -10.67
C ARG A 116 -6.37 -17.28 -11.71
N ARG A 117 -7.24 -16.61 -12.48
CA ARG A 117 -7.99 -17.16 -13.61
C ARG A 117 -7.31 -16.94 -14.96
N ARG A 118 -6.12 -16.40 -14.99
CA ARG A 118 -5.35 -16.04 -16.21
C ARG A 118 -6.12 -15.14 -17.16
N ILE A 119 -6.93 -14.23 -16.64
CA ILE A 119 -7.68 -13.25 -17.44
C ILE A 119 -6.76 -12.08 -17.80
N ALA A 120 -6.54 -11.86 -19.09
CA ALA A 120 -5.75 -10.73 -19.56
C ALA A 120 -6.46 -9.38 -19.26
N PRO A 121 -5.70 -8.30 -18.97
CA PRO A 121 -4.25 -8.22 -18.91
C PRO A 121 -3.64 -8.65 -17.55
N TYR A 122 -4.44 -9.11 -16.61
CA TYR A 122 -4.08 -9.34 -15.20
C TYR A 122 -3.25 -10.60 -14.97
N THR A 123 -3.03 -11.43 -15.99
CA THR A 123 -2.40 -12.75 -15.87
C THR A 123 -1.12 -12.73 -15.01
N ASP A 124 -0.26 -11.72 -15.21
CA ASP A 124 1.04 -11.61 -14.56
C ASP A 124 1.16 -10.37 -13.67
N TYR A 125 0.04 -9.90 -13.09
CA TYR A 125 0.04 -8.81 -12.12
C TYR A 125 0.64 -9.21 -10.78
N TYR A 126 0.68 -10.51 -10.47
CA TYR A 126 1.27 -11.06 -9.26
C TYR A 126 2.42 -12.00 -9.60
N ILE A 127 3.24 -12.32 -8.60
CA ILE A 127 4.40 -13.18 -8.79
C ILE A 127 3.98 -14.63 -8.62
N TRP A 128 3.82 -15.32 -9.75
CA TRP A 128 3.44 -16.74 -9.82
C TRP A 128 4.63 -17.62 -10.21
N ARG A 129 4.72 -18.82 -9.64
CA ARG A 129 5.72 -19.82 -10.00
C ARG A 129 5.14 -21.23 -9.87
N LYS A 130 5.61 -22.11 -10.73
CA LYS A 130 5.38 -23.56 -10.56
C LYS A 130 6.27 -24.08 -9.46
N GLU A 131 5.90 -25.25 -8.91
CA GLU A 131 6.79 -26.02 -8.07
C GLU A 131 8.11 -26.36 -8.81
N LYS A 132 9.17 -26.61 -8.05
CA LYS A 132 10.42 -27.14 -8.63
C LYS A 132 10.19 -28.56 -9.13
N PRO A 133 11.05 -29.07 -10.07
CA PRO A 133 10.92 -30.44 -10.58
C PRO A 133 11.01 -31.54 -9.51
N ASP A 134 11.58 -31.24 -8.36
CA ASP A 134 11.67 -32.11 -7.19
C ASP A 134 10.48 -32.01 -6.23
N GLY A 135 9.43 -31.26 -6.61
CA GLY A 135 8.23 -31.05 -5.79
C GLY A 135 8.38 -30.02 -4.66
N ASN A 136 9.52 -29.32 -4.62
CA ASN A 136 9.75 -28.28 -3.62
C ASN A 136 9.15 -26.94 -4.03
N LEU A 137 9.01 -26.02 -3.03
CA LEU A 137 8.59 -24.63 -3.25
C LEU A 137 9.53 -23.92 -4.24
N PRO A 138 9.04 -22.85 -4.92
CA PRO A 138 9.83 -22.08 -5.89
C PRO A 138 11.17 -21.59 -5.34
N ASN A 139 11.21 -21.22 -4.07
CA ASN A 139 12.43 -20.95 -3.31
C ASN A 139 12.18 -21.17 -1.81
N ASN A 140 13.19 -20.92 -0.99
CA ASN A 140 13.16 -21.18 0.43
C ASN A 140 12.78 -19.95 1.29
N TRP A 141 12.25 -18.88 0.69
CA TRP A 141 11.94 -17.65 1.41
C TRP A 141 10.87 -17.87 2.48
N ASP A 142 11.02 -17.11 3.55
CA ASP A 142 10.05 -17.07 4.64
C ASP A 142 9.23 -15.79 4.56
N SER A 143 7.96 -15.87 4.99
CA SER A 143 7.13 -14.69 5.20
C SER A 143 7.70 -13.82 6.33
N VAL A 144 7.46 -12.52 6.26
CA VAL A 144 7.82 -11.57 7.34
C VAL A 144 7.00 -11.85 8.60
N PHE A 145 5.77 -12.35 8.45
CA PHE A 145 4.92 -12.70 9.59
C PHE A 145 5.24 -14.11 10.11
N GLU A 146 4.84 -15.14 9.38
CA GLU A 146 5.20 -16.51 9.71
C GLU A 146 5.09 -17.46 8.52
N GLY A 147 5.81 -18.59 8.58
CA GLY A 147 5.74 -19.63 7.57
C GLY A 147 6.53 -19.31 6.30
N LYS A 148 6.16 -19.98 5.22
CA LYS A 148 6.80 -19.82 3.91
C LYS A 148 6.15 -18.68 3.14
N ALA A 149 6.93 -18.03 2.28
CA ALA A 149 6.47 -16.93 1.44
C ALA A 149 5.70 -17.39 0.17
N TRP A 150 5.37 -18.66 0.05
CA TRP A 150 4.69 -19.24 -1.12
C TRP A 150 3.45 -20.01 -0.72
N GLN A 151 2.33 -19.66 -1.35
CA GLN A 151 1.05 -20.33 -1.17
C GLN A 151 0.58 -20.93 -2.50
N TRP A 152 0.16 -22.21 -2.46
CA TRP A 152 -0.45 -22.88 -3.60
C TRP A 152 -1.86 -22.36 -3.89
N ASP A 153 -2.13 -22.07 -5.15
CA ASP A 153 -3.47 -21.71 -5.63
C ASP A 153 -4.07 -22.86 -6.45
N GLU A 154 -5.14 -23.45 -5.92
CA GLU A 154 -5.81 -24.59 -6.54
C GLU A 154 -6.45 -24.25 -7.90
N LEU A 155 -6.88 -23.02 -8.10
CA LEU A 155 -7.50 -22.62 -9.35
C LEU A 155 -6.47 -22.40 -10.44
N ARG A 156 -5.34 -21.79 -10.10
CA ARG A 156 -4.27 -21.49 -11.06
C ARG A 156 -3.29 -22.65 -11.24
N GLN A 157 -3.19 -23.55 -10.24
CA GLN A 157 -2.21 -24.65 -10.19
C GLN A 157 -0.77 -24.14 -10.25
N GLU A 158 -0.52 -23.08 -9.52
CA GLU A 158 0.78 -22.43 -9.32
C GLU A 158 0.86 -21.86 -7.91
N TYR A 159 2.07 -21.61 -7.43
CA TYR A 159 2.32 -20.85 -6.20
C TYR A 159 2.34 -19.35 -6.48
N TYR A 160 1.73 -18.56 -5.60
CA TYR A 160 1.95 -17.12 -5.55
C TYR A 160 2.84 -16.74 -4.38
N LEU A 161 3.64 -15.67 -4.58
CA LEU A 161 4.46 -15.08 -3.53
C LEU A 161 3.59 -14.23 -2.59
N HIS A 162 3.83 -14.35 -1.28
CA HIS A 162 3.31 -13.43 -0.27
C HIS A 162 4.38 -13.19 0.79
N LEU A 163 4.91 -11.98 0.86
CA LEU A 163 5.92 -11.63 1.87
C LEU A 163 5.32 -11.38 3.25
N PHE A 164 4.02 -11.10 3.32
CA PHE A 164 3.24 -10.90 4.54
C PHE A 164 2.22 -12.03 4.73
N ALA A 165 0.98 -11.73 5.11
CA ALA A 165 -0.03 -12.76 5.28
C ALA A 165 -0.30 -13.52 3.97
N VAL A 166 -0.75 -14.78 4.08
CA VAL A 166 -1.19 -15.58 2.93
C VAL A 166 -2.24 -14.83 2.10
N LYS A 167 -3.08 -14.02 2.73
CA LYS A 167 -4.10 -13.18 2.08
C LYS A 167 -3.56 -11.91 1.43
N GLN A 168 -2.24 -11.72 1.38
CA GLN A 168 -1.59 -10.53 0.82
C GLN A 168 -0.61 -10.92 -0.30
N PRO A 169 -1.12 -11.36 -1.48
CA PRO A 169 -0.27 -11.72 -2.61
C PRO A 169 0.55 -10.52 -3.11
N ASP A 170 1.84 -10.75 -3.36
CA ASP A 170 2.78 -9.75 -3.83
C ASP A 170 2.55 -9.38 -5.29
N LEU A 171 2.46 -8.08 -5.56
CA LEU A 171 2.38 -7.54 -6.91
C LEU A 171 3.70 -7.75 -7.67
N ASN A 172 3.59 -8.00 -8.96
CA ASN A 172 4.71 -8.11 -9.87
C ASN A 172 5.09 -6.73 -10.44
N MET A 173 5.91 -5.99 -9.72
CA MET A 173 6.29 -4.63 -10.14
C MET A 173 7.21 -4.61 -11.38
N ASP A 174 7.79 -5.76 -11.79
CA ASP A 174 8.50 -5.88 -13.07
C ASP A 174 7.55 -5.75 -14.26
N ASN A 175 6.25 -6.03 -14.05
CA ASN A 175 5.23 -5.83 -15.07
C ASN A 175 4.89 -4.33 -15.22
N PRO A 176 5.12 -3.72 -16.39
CA PRO A 176 4.85 -2.29 -16.59
C PRO A 176 3.36 -1.93 -16.47
N LEU A 177 2.44 -2.88 -16.66
CA LEU A 177 1.01 -2.65 -16.46
C LEU A 177 0.69 -2.47 -14.97
N VAL A 178 1.36 -3.20 -14.07
CA VAL A 178 1.21 -3.01 -12.63
C VAL A 178 1.74 -1.63 -12.22
N ARG A 179 2.89 -1.20 -12.74
CA ARG A 179 3.40 0.15 -12.49
C ARG A 179 2.47 1.23 -13.04
N GLN A 180 1.80 0.97 -14.16
CA GLN A 180 0.80 1.90 -14.68
C GLN A 180 -0.41 2.02 -13.73
N GLU A 181 -0.90 0.91 -13.16
CA GLU A 181 -1.98 0.95 -12.15
C GLU A 181 -1.56 1.76 -10.91
N VAL A 182 -0.32 1.58 -10.44
CA VAL A 182 0.21 2.39 -9.31
C VAL A 182 0.20 3.88 -9.66
N LYS A 183 0.61 4.24 -10.88
CA LYS A 183 0.56 5.64 -11.33
C LYS A 183 -0.87 6.20 -11.38
N GLU A 184 -1.84 5.39 -11.77
CA GLU A 184 -3.26 5.80 -11.76
C GLU A 184 -3.83 5.92 -10.34
N ILE A 185 -3.38 5.09 -9.39
CA ILE A 185 -3.73 5.23 -7.96
C ILE A 185 -3.19 6.56 -7.43
N LEU A 186 -1.91 6.85 -7.67
CA LEU A 186 -1.29 8.10 -7.25
C LEU A 186 -2.04 9.33 -7.81
N ARG A 187 -2.34 9.33 -9.13
CA ARG A 187 -3.09 10.43 -9.76
C ARG A 187 -4.47 10.61 -9.14
N PHE A 188 -5.20 9.52 -8.98
CA PHE A 188 -6.56 9.56 -8.42
C PHE A 188 -6.62 10.31 -7.09
N TRP A 189 -5.73 10.00 -6.16
CA TRP A 189 -5.72 10.63 -4.84
C TRP A 189 -5.14 12.05 -4.87
N LEU A 190 -4.12 12.31 -5.67
CA LEU A 190 -3.56 13.67 -5.82
C LEU A 190 -4.56 14.62 -6.50
N GLU A 191 -5.31 14.16 -7.50
CA GLU A 191 -6.38 14.94 -8.14
C GLU A 191 -7.57 15.19 -7.20
N LEU A 192 -7.82 14.27 -6.26
CA LEU A 192 -8.82 14.47 -5.20
C LEU A 192 -8.38 15.52 -4.18
N GLY A 193 -7.09 15.86 -4.11
CA GLY A 193 -6.53 16.88 -3.23
C GLY A 193 -5.69 16.35 -2.07
N VAL A 194 -5.35 15.06 -2.04
CA VAL A 194 -4.40 14.50 -1.07
C VAL A 194 -3.01 15.13 -1.30
N ASP A 195 -2.31 15.47 -0.22
CA ASP A 195 -1.04 16.21 -0.27
C ASP A 195 0.18 15.27 -0.37
N GLY A 196 -0.02 13.98 -0.38
CA GLY A 196 1.07 13.01 -0.51
C GLY A 196 0.79 11.64 0.09
N PHE A 197 1.87 10.87 0.22
CA PHE A 197 1.77 9.48 0.65
C PHE A 197 2.87 9.09 1.63
N ARG A 198 2.53 8.22 2.57
CA ARG A 198 3.51 7.36 3.24
C ARG A 198 3.55 6.05 2.45
N GLU A 199 4.72 5.69 1.96
CA GLU A 199 4.96 4.56 1.08
C GLU A 199 5.29 3.32 1.93
N ASP A 200 4.30 2.47 2.14
CA ASP A 200 4.38 1.25 2.95
C ASP A 200 5.33 0.24 2.32
N VAL A 201 6.29 -0.23 3.10
CA VAL A 201 7.33 -1.22 2.72
C VAL A 201 7.84 -1.04 1.27
N ILE A 202 8.00 0.20 0.86
CA ILE A 202 8.34 0.55 -0.53
C ILE A 202 9.67 -0.07 -0.98
N THR A 203 10.54 -0.39 -0.04
CA THR A 203 11.81 -1.06 -0.32
C THR A 203 11.64 -2.51 -0.79
N PHE A 204 10.45 -3.09 -0.64
CA PHE A 204 10.16 -4.48 -0.99
C PHE A 204 9.57 -4.65 -2.40
N ILE A 205 9.20 -3.58 -3.09
CA ILE A 205 8.52 -3.66 -4.40
C ILE A 205 9.34 -4.31 -5.51
N SER A 206 10.67 -4.33 -5.39
CA SER A 206 11.57 -4.99 -6.35
C SER A 206 12.16 -6.26 -5.74
N LYS A 207 12.00 -7.38 -6.43
CA LYS A 207 12.59 -8.68 -6.05
C LYS A 207 13.78 -8.99 -6.95
N LYS A 208 14.76 -9.70 -6.41
CA LYS A 208 15.91 -10.13 -7.19
C LYS A 208 15.51 -11.08 -8.32
N ASP A 209 16.04 -10.86 -9.51
CA ASP A 209 15.80 -11.68 -10.70
C ASP A 209 16.01 -13.16 -10.41
N GLY A 210 15.11 -13.99 -10.94
CA GLY A 210 15.15 -15.43 -10.77
C GLY A 210 14.74 -15.93 -9.38
N LEU A 211 14.47 -15.04 -8.42
CA LEU A 211 14.02 -15.38 -7.05
C LEU A 211 14.86 -16.47 -6.39
N PRO A 212 16.20 -16.27 -6.24
CA PRO A 212 17.12 -17.33 -5.81
C PRO A 212 16.88 -17.75 -4.36
N ASP A 213 17.24 -18.99 -4.04
CA ASP A 213 17.29 -19.46 -2.65
C ASP A 213 18.25 -18.61 -1.81
N ASP A 214 17.88 -18.35 -0.56
CA ASP A 214 18.74 -17.72 0.42
C ASP A 214 19.49 -18.79 1.24
N ARG A 215 20.82 -18.72 1.24
CA ARG A 215 21.68 -19.71 1.91
C ARG A 215 22.24 -19.25 3.26
N LEU A 216 22.14 -17.97 3.57
CA LEU A 216 22.89 -17.37 4.68
C LEU A 216 22.08 -17.06 5.93
N MET A 217 20.74 -16.96 5.82
CA MET A 217 19.90 -16.54 6.93
C MET A 217 19.16 -17.73 7.56
N PRO A 218 19.31 -17.97 8.87
CA PRO A 218 18.55 -19.01 9.56
C PRO A 218 17.09 -18.60 9.81
N ALA A 219 16.80 -17.29 9.85
CA ALA A 219 15.47 -16.70 9.99
C ALA A 219 15.27 -15.56 8.99
N ALA A 220 14.02 -15.23 8.63
CA ALA A 220 13.68 -14.22 7.62
C ALA A 220 14.41 -14.46 6.28
N ARG A 221 14.47 -15.72 5.85
CA ARG A 221 15.13 -16.10 4.59
C ARG A 221 14.49 -15.38 3.42
N GLY A 222 15.32 -14.86 2.55
CA GLY A 222 14.90 -14.13 1.36
C GLY A 222 15.01 -12.61 1.50
N ILE A 223 15.03 -12.05 2.72
CA ILE A 223 14.95 -10.59 2.93
C ILE A 223 15.98 -9.80 2.11
N ARG A 224 17.21 -10.29 2.00
CA ARG A 224 18.26 -9.63 1.19
C ARG A 224 18.03 -9.68 -0.33
N HIS A 225 17.01 -10.40 -0.78
CA HIS A 225 16.63 -10.52 -2.18
C HIS A 225 15.43 -9.69 -2.55
N TYR A 226 14.73 -9.12 -1.57
CA TYR A 226 13.58 -8.25 -1.81
C TYR A 226 13.63 -6.92 -1.04
N ASN A 227 14.45 -6.79 0.02
CA ASN A 227 14.70 -5.49 0.64
C ASN A 227 15.75 -4.74 -0.18
N HIS A 228 15.40 -3.58 -0.72
CA HIS A 228 16.19 -2.82 -1.68
C HIS A 228 16.60 -3.65 -2.91
N GLY A 229 15.62 -4.29 -3.54
CA GLY A 229 15.86 -5.07 -4.77
C GLY A 229 16.40 -4.23 -5.93
N PRO A 230 16.88 -4.89 -7.00
CA PRO A 230 17.73 -4.24 -8.02
C PRO A 230 17.06 -3.08 -8.76
N HIS A 231 15.74 -3.08 -8.90
CA HIS A 231 15.00 -2.11 -9.71
C HIS A 231 14.18 -1.11 -8.87
N VAL A 232 14.28 -1.10 -7.53
CA VAL A 232 13.47 -0.24 -6.68
C VAL A 232 13.60 1.24 -7.05
N HIS A 233 14.83 1.72 -7.27
CA HIS A 233 15.06 3.12 -7.63
C HIS A 233 14.55 3.46 -9.04
N GLU A 234 14.63 2.53 -10.00
CA GLU A 234 14.08 2.71 -11.34
C GLU A 234 12.56 2.92 -11.30
N TYR A 235 11.85 2.14 -10.46
CA TYR A 235 10.40 2.28 -10.29
C TYR A 235 10.03 3.57 -9.58
N LEU A 236 10.75 3.94 -8.53
CA LEU A 236 10.53 5.21 -7.83
C LEU A 236 10.80 6.42 -8.73
N GLU A 237 11.86 6.37 -9.55
CA GLU A 237 12.14 7.41 -10.54
C GLU A 237 11.05 7.48 -11.63
N GLU A 238 10.51 6.33 -12.05
CA GLU A 238 9.37 6.27 -12.98
C GLU A 238 8.14 6.94 -12.36
N PHE A 239 7.75 6.59 -11.13
CA PHE A 239 6.61 7.19 -10.44
C PHE A 239 6.82 8.70 -10.23
N LYS A 240 8.02 9.08 -9.83
CA LYS A 240 8.37 10.50 -9.66
C LYS A 240 8.22 11.27 -10.96
N ARG A 241 8.87 10.84 -12.03
CA ARG A 241 8.87 11.51 -13.33
C ARG A 241 7.47 11.58 -13.94
N ASP A 242 6.72 10.47 -13.89
CA ASP A 242 5.46 10.32 -14.61
C ASP A 242 4.25 10.88 -13.83
N VAL A 243 4.38 11.04 -12.50
CA VAL A 243 3.28 11.52 -11.65
C VAL A 243 3.74 12.59 -10.67
N LEU A 244 4.60 12.26 -9.69
CA LEU A 244 4.81 13.11 -8.53
C LEU A 244 5.43 14.47 -8.88
N ASP A 245 6.24 14.57 -9.94
CA ASP A 245 6.80 15.83 -10.41
C ASP A 245 5.75 16.80 -10.96
N HIS A 246 4.53 16.34 -11.21
CA HIS A 246 3.44 17.16 -11.71
C HIS A 246 2.55 17.75 -10.60
N TYR A 247 2.77 17.35 -9.35
CA TYR A 247 1.98 17.78 -8.18
C TYR A 247 2.87 18.37 -7.10
N ASP A 248 2.32 19.28 -6.29
CA ASP A 248 2.97 19.77 -5.07
C ASP A 248 2.67 18.82 -3.91
N CYS A 249 3.37 17.71 -3.86
CA CYS A 249 3.13 16.62 -2.92
C CYS A 249 4.42 16.14 -2.26
N VAL A 250 4.28 15.34 -1.20
CA VAL A 250 5.37 14.68 -0.49
C VAL A 250 5.16 13.16 -0.49
N THR A 251 6.26 12.41 -0.53
CA THR A 251 6.25 10.98 -0.19
C THR A 251 7.25 10.71 0.93
N LEU A 252 6.87 9.79 1.82
CA LEU A 252 7.65 9.33 2.96
C LEU A 252 7.83 7.81 2.83
N ALA A 253 9.05 7.37 2.55
CA ALA A 253 9.37 5.93 2.45
C ALA A 253 9.51 5.29 3.84
N GLU A 254 9.04 4.06 3.97
CA GLU A 254 9.26 3.19 5.10
C GLU A 254 10.12 1.98 4.72
#